data_2cd2ec302bcfe1217af6f3dd051c1012
#
_entry.id   2cd2ec302bcfe1217af6f3dd051c1012
#
_cell.length_a   1.000
_cell.length_b   1.000
_cell.length_c   1.000
_cell.angle_alpha   90.00
_cell.angle_beta   90.00
_cell.angle_gamma   90.00
#
_symmetry.space_group_name_H-M   'P 1'
#
loop_
_entity.id
_entity.type
_entity.pdbx_description
1 polymer ?
#
loop_
_entity_poly.entity_id
_entity_poly.type
_entity_poly.pdbx_seq_one_letter_code
_entity_poly.pdbx_strand_id
1 'polypeptide(L)'
;MKLKSLFLTLTLVMLYGCNTDLDDSTSQTTVSLKFTHHWDGVQVTNSGLNAFSYTNAFGNLLSIERLRYLISDLVLTKNNGQTIEIEDYRLIDIANDSSLAYVTTDLIETGSFSNLSFVFGFTNEKNSNGSYNDLNSESWNVPLMLGGGYHYMQMDGKFLNTDNIEQGYNYHAIRAVDNPGDNPSFPQDTFFRVNLGAVSIKEDGEINIAMNIAEWFKNPSTWNLNDYNQMLMPNSAAQIIMYENGQNAFTLVNNN
;
A
#
# COMPACT_ATOMS: atom_id res chain seq x y z
N MET A 1 86.46 -4.99 -50.49
CA MET A 1 85.47 -4.21 -49.77
C MET A 1 84.26 -5.07 -49.52
N LYS A 2 84.01 -5.52 -48.23
CA LYS A 2 82.87 -6.36 -47.87
C LYS A 2 81.83 -5.48 -47.24
N LEU A 3 80.66 -5.34 -47.88
CA LEU A 3 79.49 -4.62 -47.36
C LEU A 3 78.76 -5.53 -46.33
N LYS A 4 78.70 -5.10 -45.07
CA LYS A 4 77.91 -5.75 -44.05
C LYS A 4 76.50 -5.19 -44.10
N SER A 5 75.53 -6.05 -44.42
CA SER A 5 74.13 -5.75 -44.34
C SER A 5 73.63 -5.86 -42.86
N LEU A 6 73.09 -4.80 -42.36
CA LEU A 6 72.51 -4.72 -41.01
C LEU A 6 71.00 -4.97 -41.12
N PHE A 7 70.54 -6.15 -40.66
CA PHE A 7 69.12 -6.47 -40.54
C PHE A 7 68.57 -5.81 -39.26
N LEU A 8 67.70 -4.83 -39.42
CA LEU A 8 66.96 -4.25 -38.31
C LEU A 8 65.63 -5.02 -38.14
N THR A 9 65.54 -5.81 -37.10
CA THR A 9 64.32 -6.56 -36.75
C THR A 9 63.37 -5.62 -35.96
N LEU A 10 62.26 -5.23 -36.60
CA LEU A 10 61.23 -4.44 -36.01
C LEU A 10 60.27 -5.38 -35.22
N THR A 11 60.37 -5.38 -33.92
CA THR A 11 59.49 -6.16 -33.04
C THR A 11 58.16 -5.38 -32.86
N LEU A 12 57.08 -5.84 -33.50
CA LEU A 12 55.73 -5.31 -33.33
C LEU A 12 55.15 -5.83 -32.03
N VAL A 13 55.10 -5.02 -30.98
CA VAL A 13 54.40 -5.32 -29.72
C VAL A 13 52.91 -5.08 -29.97
N MET A 14 52.14 -6.17 -30.14
CA MET A 14 50.69 -6.10 -30.08
C MET A 14 50.26 -5.95 -28.63
N LEU A 15 49.80 -4.76 -28.23
CA LEU A 15 49.08 -4.53 -27.00
C LEU A 15 47.66 -5.11 -27.19
N TYR A 16 47.43 -6.30 -26.67
CA TYR A 16 46.06 -6.77 -26.43
C TYR A 16 45.48 -5.91 -25.29
N GLY A 17 44.72 -4.90 -25.65
CA GLY A 17 43.81 -4.22 -24.73
C GLY A 17 42.71 -5.23 -24.35
N CYS A 18 42.76 -5.75 -23.14
CA CYS A 18 41.60 -6.40 -22.52
C CYS A 18 40.57 -5.31 -22.31
N ASN A 19 39.59 -5.17 -23.21
CA ASN A 19 38.32 -4.52 -22.87
C ASN A 19 37.64 -5.46 -21.85
N THR A 20 37.82 -5.15 -20.61
CA THR A 20 36.83 -5.58 -19.61
C THR A 20 35.62 -4.67 -19.84
N ASP A 21 34.76 -5.05 -20.79
CA ASP A 21 33.38 -4.65 -20.73
C ASP A 21 32.89 -5.19 -19.38
N LEU A 22 32.85 -4.32 -18.38
CA LEU A 22 32.05 -4.55 -17.19
C LEU A 22 30.64 -4.66 -17.74
N ASP A 23 30.20 -5.91 -17.90
CA ASP A 23 28.81 -6.23 -18.16
C ASP A 23 28.02 -5.67 -16.98
N ASP A 24 27.54 -4.44 -17.12
CA ASP A 24 26.68 -3.75 -16.15
C ASP A 24 25.25 -4.36 -16.29
N SER A 25 25.21 -5.70 -16.39
CA SER A 25 23.97 -6.44 -16.37
C SER A 25 23.40 -6.32 -14.96
N THR A 26 22.51 -5.36 -14.77
CA THR A 26 21.68 -5.31 -13.58
C THR A 26 20.99 -6.66 -13.44
N SER A 27 21.23 -7.37 -12.34
CA SER A 27 20.51 -8.60 -12.07
C SER A 27 19.03 -8.29 -11.90
N GLN A 28 18.17 -9.24 -12.26
CA GLN A 28 16.73 -9.12 -12.12
C GLN A 28 16.22 -10.19 -11.17
N THR A 29 15.25 -9.84 -10.34
CA THR A 29 14.65 -10.74 -9.36
C THR A 29 13.15 -10.50 -9.26
N THR A 30 12.43 -11.47 -8.74
CA THR A 30 11.07 -11.23 -8.23
C THR A 30 11.16 -10.52 -6.88
N VAL A 31 10.16 -9.72 -6.55
CA VAL A 31 10.09 -9.00 -5.28
C VAL A 31 9.01 -9.61 -4.39
N SER A 32 9.39 -9.98 -3.17
CA SER A 32 8.44 -10.36 -2.14
C SER A 32 7.93 -9.12 -1.42
N LEU A 33 6.61 -8.94 -1.37
CA LEU A 33 5.96 -7.88 -0.63
C LEU A 33 5.17 -8.48 0.52
N LYS A 34 5.24 -7.84 1.68
CA LYS A 34 4.54 -8.27 2.89
C LYS A 34 3.87 -7.11 3.59
N PHE A 35 2.61 -7.29 3.95
CA PHE A 35 1.82 -6.33 4.70
C PHE A 35 1.67 -6.78 6.14
N THR A 36 1.99 -5.89 7.07
CA THR A 36 1.85 -6.12 8.51
C THR A 36 0.96 -5.05 9.13
N HIS A 37 0.32 -5.38 10.23
CA HIS A 37 -0.63 -4.50 10.90
C HIS A 37 -0.22 -4.32 12.35
N HIS A 38 -0.35 -3.10 12.84
CA HIS A 38 0.03 -2.73 14.20
C HIS A 38 -1.00 -1.77 14.80
N TRP A 39 -1.11 -1.79 16.10
CA TRP A 39 -1.78 -0.78 16.88
C TRP A 39 -0.74 -0.12 17.80
N ASP A 40 -0.23 1.06 17.40
CA ASP A 40 0.84 1.80 18.10
C ASP A 40 2.03 0.90 18.51
N GLY A 41 2.54 0.13 17.54
CA GLY A 41 3.69 -0.77 17.71
C GLY A 41 3.35 -2.19 18.19
N VAL A 42 2.13 -2.44 18.69
CA VAL A 42 1.67 -3.79 19.02
C VAL A 42 1.15 -4.48 17.76
N GLN A 43 1.72 -5.63 17.40
CA GLN A 43 1.30 -6.36 16.22
C GLN A 43 -0.16 -6.82 16.32
N VAL A 44 -0.93 -6.60 15.26
CA VAL A 44 -2.30 -7.09 15.07
C VAL A 44 -2.28 -8.20 14.04
N THR A 45 -2.77 -9.37 14.43
CA THR A 45 -2.84 -10.56 13.57
C THR A 45 -4.25 -11.14 13.59
N ASN A 46 -4.53 -12.07 12.67
CA ASN A 46 -5.80 -12.78 12.62
C ASN A 46 -6.19 -13.40 13.98
N SER A 47 -5.22 -13.95 14.73
CA SER A 47 -5.48 -14.57 16.04
C SER A 47 -5.86 -13.56 17.14
N GLY A 48 -5.57 -12.26 16.94
CA GLY A 48 -5.93 -11.18 17.87
C GLY A 48 -7.28 -10.52 17.56
N LEU A 49 -7.98 -10.95 16.51
CA LEU A 49 -9.29 -10.42 16.18
C LEU A 49 -10.34 -10.81 17.22
N ASN A 50 -11.43 -10.06 17.26
CA ASN A 50 -12.59 -10.23 18.16
C ASN A 50 -12.31 -9.98 19.64
N ALA A 51 -11.09 -9.65 20.04
CA ALA A 51 -10.76 -9.33 21.43
C ALA A 51 -10.80 -7.81 21.67
N PHE A 52 -11.37 -7.38 22.79
CA PHE A 52 -11.27 -5.99 23.27
C PHE A 52 -9.84 -5.72 23.76
N SER A 53 -8.96 -5.35 22.86
CA SER A 53 -7.52 -5.23 23.14
C SER A 53 -6.94 -3.86 22.83
N TYR A 54 -7.72 -2.99 22.18
CA TYR A 54 -7.22 -1.71 21.67
C TYR A 54 -7.98 -0.55 22.29
N THR A 55 -7.27 0.54 22.57
CA THR A 55 -7.89 1.79 23.01
C THR A 55 -7.51 2.88 22.04
N ASN A 56 -8.50 3.57 21.45
CA ASN A 56 -8.24 4.67 20.55
C ASN A 56 -7.87 5.97 21.30
N ALA A 57 -7.46 7.01 20.56
CA ALA A 57 -7.03 8.27 21.15
C ALA A 57 -8.15 9.01 21.94
N PHE A 58 -9.42 8.73 21.65
CA PHE A 58 -10.56 9.26 22.43
C PHE A 58 -10.75 8.55 23.77
N GLY A 59 -10.24 7.31 23.90
CA GLY A 59 -10.41 6.47 25.08
C GLY A 59 -11.43 5.35 24.92
N ASN A 60 -11.97 5.10 23.71
CA ASN A 60 -12.84 3.95 23.48
C ASN A 60 -12.02 2.66 23.49
N LEU A 61 -12.38 1.71 24.36
CA LEU A 61 -11.89 0.34 24.28
C LEU A 61 -12.62 -0.39 23.16
N LEU A 62 -11.89 -1.02 22.23
CA LEU A 62 -12.47 -1.64 21.05
C LEU A 62 -11.82 -2.98 20.68
N SER A 63 -12.56 -3.77 19.91
CA SER A 63 -12.08 -4.95 19.19
C SER A 63 -12.03 -4.64 17.69
N ILE A 64 -11.21 -5.39 16.94
CA ILE A 64 -11.25 -5.47 15.48
C ILE A 64 -11.78 -6.86 15.14
N GLU A 65 -12.87 -6.94 14.38
CA GLU A 65 -13.45 -8.21 13.92
C GLU A 65 -13.14 -8.48 12.44
N ARG A 66 -12.96 -7.40 11.66
CA ARG A 66 -12.57 -7.45 10.26
C ARG A 66 -11.71 -6.24 9.93
N LEU A 67 -10.67 -6.45 9.14
CA LEU A 67 -9.91 -5.38 8.49
C LEU A 67 -9.52 -5.85 7.10
N ARG A 68 -10.08 -5.19 6.11
CA ARG A 68 -9.74 -5.37 4.69
C ARG A 68 -9.55 -4.00 4.05
N TYR A 69 -8.61 -3.86 3.14
CA TYR A 69 -8.41 -2.61 2.40
C TYR A 69 -7.82 -2.88 1.02
N LEU A 70 -8.08 -1.95 0.13
CA LEU A 70 -7.65 -1.98 -1.26
C LEU A 70 -6.43 -1.09 -1.45
N ILE A 71 -5.42 -1.62 -2.10
CA ILE A 71 -4.32 -0.84 -2.65
C ILE A 71 -4.36 -0.96 -4.18
N SER A 72 -3.94 0.08 -4.88
CA SER A 72 -3.78 0.08 -6.33
C SER A 72 -2.56 0.86 -6.76
N ASP A 73 -2.17 0.75 -8.01
CA ASP A 73 -1.02 1.47 -8.59
C ASP A 73 0.23 1.37 -7.72
N LEU A 74 0.62 0.14 -7.36
CA LEU A 74 1.86 -0.11 -6.63
C LEU A 74 3.04 0.06 -7.58
N VAL A 75 3.87 1.06 -7.33
CA VAL A 75 4.89 1.56 -8.26
C VAL A 75 6.22 1.79 -7.58
N LEU A 76 7.29 1.31 -8.23
CA LEU A 76 8.67 1.70 -7.94
C LEU A 76 9.06 2.90 -8.82
N THR A 77 9.75 3.88 -8.25
CA THR A 77 10.32 5.02 -8.98
C THR A 77 11.84 4.95 -8.95
N LYS A 78 12.46 4.89 -10.12
CA LYS A 78 13.93 4.94 -10.28
C LYS A 78 14.47 6.32 -9.92
N ASN A 79 15.79 6.42 -9.69
CA ASN A 79 16.45 7.70 -9.38
C ASN A 79 16.38 8.72 -10.54
N ASN A 80 16.13 8.27 -11.76
CA ASN A 80 15.92 9.11 -12.93
C ASN A 80 14.47 9.56 -13.15
N GLY A 81 13.55 9.15 -12.24
CA GLY A 81 12.11 9.45 -12.32
C GLY A 81 11.28 8.47 -13.15
N GLN A 82 11.88 7.48 -13.79
CA GLN A 82 11.16 6.42 -14.49
C GLN A 82 10.42 5.54 -13.48
N THR A 83 9.19 5.13 -13.81
CA THR A 83 8.35 4.29 -12.97
C THR A 83 8.24 2.86 -13.50
N ILE A 84 8.13 1.90 -12.59
CA ILE A 84 7.85 0.49 -12.87
C ILE A 84 6.62 0.13 -12.05
N GLU A 85 5.54 -0.25 -12.71
CA GLU A 85 4.34 -0.79 -12.05
C GLU A 85 4.63 -2.22 -11.59
N ILE A 86 4.31 -2.51 -10.32
CA ILE A 86 4.51 -3.84 -9.70
C ILE A 86 3.18 -4.57 -9.61
N GLU A 87 2.12 -3.87 -9.28
CA GLU A 87 0.78 -4.43 -9.07
C GLU A 87 -0.27 -3.39 -9.45
N ASP A 88 -1.27 -3.80 -10.25
CA ASP A 88 -2.39 -2.93 -10.64
C ASP A 88 -3.32 -2.66 -9.44
N TYR A 89 -3.76 -3.71 -8.75
CA TYR A 89 -4.49 -3.60 -7.49
C TYR A 89 -4.44 -4.89 -6.68
N ARG A 90 -4.68 -4.78 -5.38
CA ARG A 90 -4.77 -5.92 -4.47
C ARG A 90 -5.69 -5.61 -3.28
N LEU A 91 -6.56 -6.57 -2.97
CA LEU A 91 -7.32 -6.57 -1.73
C LEU A 91 -6.49 -7.25 -0.63
N ILE A 92 -6.20 -6.51 0.41
CA ILE A 92 -5.50 -7.00 1.60
C ILE A 92 -6.54 -7.32 2.67
N ASP A 93 -6.49 -8.54 3.21
CA ASP A 93 -7.39 -9.01 4.26
C ASP A 93 -6.57 -9.62 5.40
N ILE A 94 -6.65 -9.05 6.60
CA ILE A 94 -5.88 -9.53 7.76
C ILE A 94 -6.24 -10.97 8.16
N ALA A 95 -7.41 -11.46 7.77
CA ALA A 95 -7.84 -12.83 8.03
C ALA A 95 -7.37 -13.83 6.97
N ASN A 96 -6.75 -13.36 5.87
CA ASN A 96 -6.27 -14.18 4.77
C ASN A 96 -4.77 -14.00 4.55
N ASP A 97 -3.97 -14.89 5.11
CA ASP A 97 -2.50 -14.83 5.04
C ASP A 97 -1.97 -14.75 3.60
N SER A 98 -2.67 -15.34 2.61
CA SER A 98 -2.25 -15.28 1.20
C SER A 98 -2.41 -13.89 0.57
N SER A 99 -3.21 -13.01 1.16
CA SER A 99 -3.31 -11.61 0.76
C SER A 99 -2.22 -10.74 1.38
N LEU A 100 -1.67 -11.16 2.54
CA LEU A 100 -0.69 -10.39 3.32
C LEU A 100 0.73 -10.49 2.76
N ALA A 101 1.02 -11.50 1.98
CA ALA A 101 2.34 -11.69 1.37
C ALA A 101 2.19 -12.24 -0.05
N TYR A 102 2.91 -11.65 -0.99
CA TYR A 102 2.94 -12.14 -2.37
C TYR A 102 4.26 -11.81 -3.04
N VAL A 103 4.56 -12.56 -4.10
CA VAL A 103 5.74 -12.35 -4.93
C VAL A 103 5.29 -11.81 -6.27
N THR A 104 5.99 -10.79 -6.78
CA THR A 104 5.69 -10.21 -8.09
C THR A 104 5.82 -11.26 -9.20
N THR A 105 4.99 -11.16 -10.23
CA THR A 105 5.08 -12.04 -11.41
C THR A 105 6.23 -11.62 -12.33
N ASP A 106 6.50 -10.33 -12.43
CA ASP A 106 7.51 -9.78 -13.29
C ASP A 106 8.86 -9.65 -12.58
N LEU A 107 9.92 -9.82 -13.33
CA LEU A 107 11.28 -9.59 -12.87
C LEU A 107 11.57 -8.09 -12.80
N ILE A 108 12.09 -7.65 -11.67
CA ILE A 108 12.46 -6.27 -11.38
C ILE A 108 13.98 -6.17 -11.24
N GLU A 109 14.58 -5.15 -11.82
CA GLU A 109 16.01 -4.88 -11.66
C GLU A 109 16.39 -4.72 -10.19
N THR A 110 17.47 -5.36 -9.77
CA THR A 110 18.05 -5.12 -8.45
C THR A 110 18.66 -3.73 -8.39
N GLY A 111 18.70 -3.14 -7.20
CA GLY A 111 19.29 -1.82 -6.99
C GLY A 111 18.42 -0.88 -6.17
N SER A 112 18.78 0.40 -6.18
CA SER A 112 18.13 1.43 -5.37
C SER A 112 17.09 2.18 -6.18
N PHE A 113 15.91 2.34 -5.58
CA PHE A 113 14.81 3.13 -6.08
C PHE A 113 14.56 4.33 -5.17
N SER A 114 14.21 5.47 -5.75
CA SER A 114 13.95 6.70 -4.99
C SER A 114 12.65 6.67 -4.22
N ASN A 115 11.68 5.87 -4.67
CA ASN A 115 10.39 5.75 -3.99
C ASN A 115 9.70 4.43 -4.32
N LEU A 116 9.03 3.86 -3.31
CA LEU A 116 7.95 2.90 -3.45
C LEU A 116 6.66 3.62 -3.08
N SER A 117 5.63 3.50 -3.91
CA SER A 117 4.33 4.14 -3.66
C SER A 117 3.17 3.28 -4.12
N PHE A 118 2.00 3.51 -3.53
CA PHE A 118 0.73 2.94 -3.98
C PHE A 118 -0.41 3.92 -3.72
N VAL A 119 -1.58 3.66 -4.32
CA VAL A 119 -2.82 4.35 -4.00
C VAL A 119 -3.60 3.53 -2.98
N PHE A 120 -4.00 4.12 -1.86
CA PHE A 120 -5.00 3.55 -0.98
C PHE A 120 -6.39 3.78 -1.59
N GLY A 121 -7.10 2.69 -1.90
CA GLY A 121 -8.32 2.69 -2.72
C GLY A 121 -8.04 2.65 -4.21
N PHE A 122 -8.95 3.17 -5.00
CA PHE A 122 -8.82 3.41 -6.44
C PHE A 122 -8.88 4.89 -6.78
N THR A 123 -8.14 5.31 -7.79
CA THR A 123 -8.38 6.61 -8.46
C THR A 123 -9.78 6.64 -9.08
N ASN A 124 -10.30 7.83 -9.38
CA ASN A 124 -11.64 7.95 -9.97
C ASN A 124 -11.77 7.22 -11.30
N GLU A 125 -10.69 7.18 -12.09
CA GLU A 125 -10.63 6.51 -13.39
C GLU A 125 -10.77 4.99 -13.24
N LYS A 126 -10.18 4.41 -12.18
CA LYS A 126 -10.24 2.98 -11.88
C LYS A 126 -11.48 2.59 -11.07
N ASN A 127 -12.11 3.51 -10.35
CA ASN A 127 -13.22 3.22 -9.43
C ASN A 127 -14.58 3.09 -10.12
N SER A 128 -14.62 2.44 -11.26
CA SER A 128 -15.86 2.23 -12.03
C SER A 128 -16.64 1.04 -11.47
N ASN A 129 -17.96 1.25 -11.27
CA ASN A 129 -18.83 0.23 -10.68
C ASN A 129 -18.86 -1.07 -11.51
N GLY A 130 -18.67 -2.21 -10.85
CA GLY A 130 -18.76 -3.55 -11.46
C GLY A 130 -17.59 -3.96 -12.34
N SER A 131 -16.51 -3.18 -12.42
CA SER A 131 -15.37 -3.42 -13.33
C SER A 131 -14.48 -4.60 -12.93
N TYR A 132 -14.45 -4.97 -11.65
CA TYR A 132 -13.54 -5.99 -11.12
C TYR A 132 -14.34 -7.19 -10.57
N ASN A 133 -14.31 -8.31 -11.30
CA ASN A 133 -15.13 -9.48 -10.97
C ASN A 133 -14.80 -10.13 -9.64
N ASP A 134 -13.52 -10.16 -9.27
CA ASP A 134 -13.02 -10.65 -8.00
C ASP A 134 -13.53 -9.78 -6.82
N LEU A 135 -13.42 -8.45 -6.93
CA LEU A 135 -13.94 -7.54 -5.92
C LEU A 135 -15.48 -7.58 -5.81
N ASN A 136 -16.17 -7.79 -6.95
CA ASN A 136 -17.63 -8.01 -6.95
C ASN A 136 -18.01 -9.26 -6.15
N SER A 137 -17.21 -10.32 -6.24
CA SER A 137 -17.41 -11.57 -5.51
C SER A 137 -17.14 -11.44 -4.01
N GLU A 138 -16.28 -10.50 -3.63
CA GLU A 138 -15.90 -10.20 -2.23
C GLU A 138 -16.86 -9.23 -1.51
N SER A 139 -17.99 -8.86 -2.13
CA SER A 139 -18.91 -7.84 -1.60
C SER A 139 -18.21 -6.50 -1.33
N TRP A 140 -17.34 -6.11 -2.28
CA TRP A 140 -16.53 -4.89 -2.17
C TRP A 140 -17.18 -3.67 -2.81
N ASN A 141 -18.32 -3.85 -3.48
CA ASN A 141 -19.05 -2.78 -4.16
C ASN A 141 -19.66 -1.77 -3.17
N VAL A 142 -19.59 -0.50 -3.54
CA VAL A 142 -20.33 0.59 -2.90
C VAL A 142 -21.74 0.67 -3.50
N PRO A 143 -22.80 0.90 -2.70
CA PRO A 143 -24.14 1.08 -3.23
C PRO A 143 -24.25 2.20 -4.28
N LEU A 144 -25.01 1.98 -5.34
CA LEU A 144 -25.16 2.97 -6.43
C LEU A 144 -25.66 4.33 -5.94
N MET A 145 -26.55 4.36 -4.94
CA MET A 145 -27.00 5.60 -4.32
C MET A 145 -25.89 6.44 -3.66
N LEU A 146 -24.73 5.82 -3.41
CA LEU A 146 -23.52 6.46 -2.91
C LEU A 146 -22.47 6.65 -4.02
N GLY A 147 -22.89 6.56 -5.28
CA GLY A 147 -22.04 6.72 -6.46
C GLY A 147 -21.43 5.45 -7.02
N GLY A 148 -21.65 4.29 -6.41
CA GLY A 148 -21.09 3.03 -6.87
C GLY A 148 -19.57 2.95 -6.69
N GLY A 149 -18.93 2.08 -7.48
CA GLY A 149 -17.50 1.77 -7.36
C GLY A 149 -17.22 0.80 -6.21
N TYR A 150 -16.09 0.99 -5.53
CA TYR A 150 -15.56 0.04 -4.56
C TYR A 150 -15.17 0.71 -3.26
N HIS A 151 -15.25 -0.04 -2.16
CA HIS A 151 -14.69 0.37 -0.87
C HIS A 151 -13.18 0.56 -0.99
N TYR A 152 -12.64 1.47 -0.21
CA TYR A 152 -11.20 1.59 0.02
C TYR A 152 -10.77 0.78 1.24
N MET A 153 -11.62 0.75 2.29
CA MET A 153 -11.42 -0.06 3.47
C MET A 153 -12.75 -0.48 4.07
N GLN A 154 -12.77 -1.69 4.67
CA GLN A 154 -13.81 -2.15 5.57
C GLN A 154 -13.13 -2.59 6.86
N MET A 155 -13.35 -1.83 7.94
CA MET A 155 -12.93 -2.19 9.28
C MET A 155 -14.17 -2.23 10.16
N ASP A 156 -14.44 -3.40 10.73
CA ASP A 156 -15.59 -3.64 11.60
C ASP A 156 -15.11 -4.17 12.93
N GLY A 157 -15.90 -3.92 13.94
CA GLY A 157 -15.65 -4.43 15.28
C GLY A 157 -16.67 -3.92 16.28
N LYS A 158 -16.31 -4.02 17.55
CA LYS A 158 -17.11 -3.56 18.66
C LYS A 158 -16.32 -2.61 19.54
N PHE A 159 -17.01 -1.77 20.28
CA PHE A 159 -16.41 -0.89 21.27
C PHE A 159 -17.31 -0.78 22.51
N LEU A 160 -16.72 -0.38 23.62
CA LEU A 160 -17.49 0.00 24.79
C LEU A 160 -17.80 1.49 24.72
N ASN A 161 -19.08 1.83 24.75
CA ASN A 161 -19.55 3.21 24.79
C ASN A 161 -19.31 3.85 26.17
N THR A 162 -19.73 5.09 26.35
CA THR A 162 -19.59 5.84 27.62
C THR A 162 -20.28 5.16 28.82
N ASP A 163 -21.28 4.33 28.57
CA ASP A 163 -22.01 3.58 29.58
C ASP A 163 -21.43 2.17 29.82
N ASN A 164 -20.27 1.85 29.22
CA ASN A 164 -19.66 0.52 29.17
C ASN A 164 -20.56 -0.55 28.54
N ILE A 165 -21.43 -0.16 27.61
CA ILE A 165 -22.28 -1.07 26.83
C ILE A 165 -21.56 -1.34 25.50
N GLU A 166 -21.50 -2.62 25.14
CA GLU A 166 -20.94 -3.06 23.86
C GLU A 166 -21.82 -2.59 22.69
N GLN A 167 -21.17 -1.95 21.70
CA GLN A 167 -21.78 -1.52 20.45
C GLN A 167 -20.89 -1.87 19.28
N GLY A 168 -21.51 -2.16 18.12
CA GLY A 168 -20.78 -2.38 16.88
C GLY A 168 -20.35 -1.08 16.21
N TYR A 169 -19.24 -1.14 15.48
CA TYR A 169 -18.85 -0.06 14.58
C TYR A 169 -18.51 -0.62 13.18
N ASN A 170 -18.75 0.22 12.14
CA ASN A 170 -18.43 -0.05 10.76
C ASN A 170 -17.62 1.12 10.19
N TYR A 171 -16.32 1.07 10.32
CA TYR A 171 -15.42 2.09 9.79
C TYR A 171 -15.09 1.75 8.33
N HIS A 172 -16.00 2.12 7.42
CA HIS A 172 -15.87 1.85 6.00
C HIS A 172 -15.47 3.11 5.25
N ALA A 173 -14.28 3.09 4.64
CA ALA A 173 -13.81 4.17 3.79
C ALA A 173 -14.24 3.95 2.34
N ILE A 174 -14.83 4.97 1.75
CA ILE A 174 -15.27 5.05 0.35
C ILE A 174 -14.95 6.44 -0.22
N ARG A 175 -15.25 6.69 -1.47
CA ARG A 175 -15.27 8.04 -2.01
C ARG A 175 -16.28 8.90 -1.23
N ALA A 176 -15.86 10.08 -0.74
CA ALA A 176 -16.77 10.98 -0.05
C ALA A 176 -17.93 11.40 -0.97
N VAL A 177 -19.15 11.30 -0.49
CA VAL A 177 -20.36 11.56 -1.27
C VAL A 177 -21.28 12.52 -0.54
N ASP A 178 -21.68 13.58 -1.23
CA ASP A 178 -22.78 14.48 -0.87
C ASP A 178 -24.03 14.11 -1.66
N ASN A 179 -25.20 14.40 -1.09
CA ASN A 179 -26.48 14.14 -1.73
C ASN A 179 -26.64 12.70 -2.24
N PRO A 180 -26.54 11.68 -1.35
CA PRO A 180 -26.80 10.30 -1.74
C PRO A 180 -28.16 10.13 -2.44
N GLY A 181 -28.20 9.37 -3.53
CA GLY A 181 -29.42 9.17 -4.32
C GLY A 181 -29.12 9.00 -5.81
N ASP A 182 -30.03 9.48 -6.65
CA ASP A 182 -29.91 9.31 -8.11
C ASP A 182 -28.80 10.17 -8.74
N ASN A 183 -28.42 11.26 -8.11
CA ASN A 183 -27.40 12.20 -8.60
C ASN A 183 -26.42 12.59 -7.47
N PRO A 184 -25.60 11.64 -6.98
CA PRO A 184 -24.64 11.92 -5.93
C PRO A 184 -23.56 12.89 -6.46
N SER A 185 -23.06 13.76 -5.58
CA SER A 185 -21.91 14.62 -5.85
C SER A 185 -20.74 14.26 -4.93
N PHE A 186 -19.54 14.58 -5.38
CA PHE A 186 -18.31 14.16 -4.70
C PHE A 186 -17.51 15.42 -4.35
N PRO A 187 -17.50 15.84 -3.06
CA PRO A 187 -16.89 17.11 -2.66
C PRO A 187 -15.37 17.12 -2.82
N GLN A 188 -14.74 15.96 -2.60
CA GLN A 188 -13.32 15.76 -2.81
C GLN A 188 -12.99 14.27 -2.98
N ASP A 189 -11.79 14.00 -3.49
CA ASP A 189 -11.24 12.66 -3.53
C ASP A 189 -10.79 12.22 -2.13
N THR A 190 -11.11 10.97 -1.79
CA THR A 190 -10.75 10.36 -0.51
C THR A 190 -9.90 9.09 -0.68
N PHE A 191 -9.54 8.75 -1.93
CA PHE A 191 -8.34 7.93 -2.18
C PHE A 191 -7.09 8.81 -2.02
N PHE A 192 -5.95 8.20 -1.72
CA PHE A 192 -4.69 8.96 -1.62
C PHE A 192 -3.49 8.11 -1.98
N ARG A 193 -2.44 8.79 -2.46
CA ARG A 193 -1.15 8.15 -2.73
C ARG A 193 -0.31 8.09 -1.46
N VAL A 194 0.11 6.88 -1.12
CA VAL A 194 1.07 6.59 -0.07
C VAL A 194 2.46 6.59 -0.68
N ASN A 195 3.35 7.44 -0.19
CA ASN A 195 4.76 7.47 -0.58
C ASN A 195 5.59 6.90 0.57
N LEU A 196 6.17 5.73 0.37
CA LEU A 196 6.91 5.01 1.40
C LEU A 196 8.39 5.42 1.46
N GLY A 197 8.86 6.16 0.44
CA GLY A 197 10.26 6.59 0.33
C GLY A 197 11.15 5.56 -0.36
N ALA A 198 12.46 5.76 -0.23
CA ALA A 198 13.47 4.99 -0.93
C ALA A 198 13.49 3.52 -0.48
N VAL A 199 13.72 2.62 -1.45
CA VAL A 199 13.81 1.17 -1.22
C VAL A 199 14.96 0.59 -2.04
N SER A 200 15.56 -0.50 -1.56
CA SER A 200 16.57 -1.27 -2.29
C SER A 200 16.04 -2.67 -2.59
N ILE A 201 15.99 -3.02 -3.87
CA ILE A 201 15.64 -4.35 -4.34
C ILE A 201 16.91 -5.20 -4.35
N LYS A 202 16.90 -6.30 -3.60
CA LYS A 202 17.97 -7.30 -3.52
C LYS A 202 17.45 -8.64 -4.02
N GLU A 203 18.33 -9.51 -4.45
CA GLU A 203 17.97 -10.90 -4.73
C GLU A 203 17.36 -11.53 -3.47
N ASP A 204 16.24 -12.23 -3.66
CA ASP A 204 15.45 -12.82 -2.56
C ASP A 204 15.04 -11.84 -1.45
N GLY A 205 15.03 -10.54 -1.77
CA GLY A 205 14.66 -9.48 -0.84
C GLY A 205 13.16 -9.41 -0.57
N GLU A 206 12.79 -9.07 0.66
CA GLU A 206 11.41 -8.83 1.08
C GLU A 206 11.23 -7.33 1.39
N ILE A 207 10.15 -6.75 0.90
CA ILE A 207 9.70 -5.40 1.24
C ILE A 207 8.54 -5.52 2.22
N ASN A 208 8.72 -5.00 3.43
CA ASN A 208 7.70 -5.01 4.46
C ASN A 208 7.02 -3.64 4.55
N ILE A 209 5.69 -3.63 4.39
CA ILE A 209 4.83 -2.45 4.50
C ILE A 209 3.97 -2.62 5.75
N ALA A 210 4.03 -1.68 6.67
CA ALA A 210 3.25 -1.72 7.90
C ALA A 210 2.11 -0.70 7.84
N MET A 211 0.91 -1.12 8.29
CA MET A 211 -0.20 -0.22 8.61
C MET A 211 -0.29 -0.06 10.13
N ASN A 212 -0.18 1.18 10.64
CA ASN A 212 -0.58 1.48 12.01
C ASN A 212 -2.08 1.80 12.05
N ILE A 213 -2.88 0.83 12.50
CA ILE A 213 -4.35 0.94 12.54
C ILE A 213 -4.79 2.09 13.46
N ALA A 214 -4.05 2.37 14.53
CA ALA A 214 -4.40 3.43 15.48
C ALA A 214 -4.42 4.82 14.83
N GLU A 215 -3.66 5.06 13.75
CA GLU A 215 -3.66 6.37 13.06
C GLU A 215 -5.02 6.75 12.49
N TRP A 216 -5.81 5.78 12.05
CA TRP A 216 -7.17 6.02 11.55
C TRP A 216 -8.09 6.68 12.58
N PHE A 217 -7.75 6.59 13.90
CA PHE A 217 -8.56 7.08 15.01
C PHE A 217 -7.99 8.32 15.71
N LYS A 218 -6.84 8.88 15.26
CA LYS A 218 -6.17 9.89 16.09
C LYS A 218 -5.61 11.11 15.38
N ASN A 219 -5.13 11.03 14.15
CA ASN A 219 -4.28 12.08 13.61
C ASN A 219 -4.56 12.40 12.13
N PRO A 220 -4.97 13.65 11.77
CA PRO A 220 -5.02 14.85 12.60
C PRO A 220 -6.25 14.94 13.52
N SER A 221 -7.28 14.12 13.31
CA SER A 221 -8.55 14.22 14.02
C SER A 221 -8.77 13.03 14.94
N THR A 222 -9.01 13.31 16.25
CA THR A 222 -9.41 12.27 17.20
C THR A 222 -10.79 11.75 16.87
N TRP A 223 -10.92 10.43 16.72
CA TRP A 223 -12.17 9.76 16.35
C TRP A 223 -12.90 9.23 17.57
N ASN A 224 -14.11 9.76 17.84
CA ASN A 224 -14.99 9.30 18.89
C ASN A 224 -15.99 8.28 18.35
N LEU A 225 -15.89 7.02 18.75
CA LEU A 225 -16.82 5.97 18.33
C LEU A 225 -18.24 6.16 18.87
N ASN A 226 -18.45 6.95 19.94
CA ASN A 226 -19.81 7.26 20.39
C ASN A 226 -20.58 8.16 19.41
N ASP A 227 -19.87 8.97 18.60
CA ASP A 227 -20.44 9.88 17.60
C ASP A 227 -20.40 9.27 16.20
N TYR A 228 -19.33 8.52 15.89
CA TYR A 228 -19.02 8.01 14.56
C TYR A 228 -18.79 6.49 14.60
N ASN A 229 -19.83 5.69 14.85
CA ASN A 229 -19.73 4.24 14.87
C ASN A 229 -20.40 3.55 13.66
N GLN A 230 -21.46 4.11 13.11
CA GLN A 230 -22.25 3.51 12.05
C GLN A 230 -22.74 4.58 11.04
N MET A 231 -23.29 4.11 9.90
CA MET A 231 -23.82 5.00 8.85
C MET A 231 -22.77 6.00 8.32
N LEU A 232 -21.51 5.57 8.26
CA LEU A 232 -20.38 6.44 7.89
C LEU A 232 -20.24 6.64 6.39
N MET A 233 -20.66 5.66 5.57
CA MET A 233 -20.57 5.78 4.11
C MET A 233 -21.36 6.98 3.53
N PRO A 234 -22.62 7.26 3.95
CA PRO A 234 -23.34 8.45 3.47
C PRO A 234 -22.92 9.75 4.18
N ASN A 235 -21.98 9.72 5.10
CA ASN A 235 -21.47 10.87 5.83
C ASN A 235 -20.17 11.37 5.21
N SER A 236 -20.25 12.34 4.30
CA SER A 236 -19.07 12.85 3.60
C SER A 236 -18.02 13.46 4.53
N ALA A 237 -18.45 14.13 5.60
CA ALA A 237 -17.53 14.69 6.59
C ALA A 237 -16.72 13.58 7.31
N ALA A 238 -17.38 12.47 7.65
CA ALA A 238 -16.69 11.31 8.23
C ALA A 238 -15.68 10.71 7.23
N GLN A 239 -16.05 10.60 5.96
CA GLN A 239 -15.15 10.10 4.91
C GLN A 239 -13.92 10.99 4.71
N ILE A 240 -14.09 12.32 4.82
CA ILE A 240 -12.98 13.27 4.76
C ILE A 240 -12.05 13.12 5.95
N ILE A 241 -12.58 12.98 7.18
CA ILE A 241 -11.76 12.71 8.37
C ILE A 241 -10.99 11.38 8.23
N MET A 242 -11.64 10.32 7.71
CA MET A 242 -10.96 9.05 7.41
C MET A 242 -9.79 9.25 6.45
N TYR A 243 -10.01 10.00 5.36
CA TYR A 243 -8.97 10.34 4.40
C TYR A 243 -7.81 11.08 5.06
N GLU A 244 -8.09 12.11 5.88
CA GLU A 244 -7.05 12.90 6.56
C GLU A 244 -6.24 12.04 7.55
N ASN A 245 -6.91 11.24 8.36
CA ASN A 245 -6.25 10.35 9.34
C ASN A 245 -5.43 9.26 8.63
N GLY A 246 -5.89 8.75 7.50
CA GLY A 246 -5.23 7.70 6.76
C GLY A 246 -3.86 8.07 6.17
N GLN A 247 -3.57 9.38 6.00
CA GLN A 247 -2.33 9.85 5.38
C GLN A 247 -1.06 9.37 6.10
N ASN A 248 -1.13 9.08 7.38
CA ASN A 248 0.00 8.67 8.22
C ASN A 248 -0.03 7.18 8.59
N ALA A 249 -0.99 6.41 8.06
CA ALA A 249 -1.20 5.04 8.49
C ALA A 249 -0.12 4.05 8.00
N PHE A 250 0.54 4.34 6.88
CA PHE A 250 1.45 3.39 6.25
C PHE A 250 2.91 3.81 6.34
N THR A 251 3.78 2.83 6.59
CA THR A 251 5.24 3.02 6.64
C THR A 251 5.97 1.83 6.02
N LEU A 252 7.17 2.09 5.48
CA LEU A 252 8.12 1.05 5.09
C LEU A 252 8.84 0.55 6.34
N VAL A 253 8.81 -0.76 6.58
CA VAL A 253 9.61 -1.37 7.64
C VAL A 253 11.00 -1.64 7.08
N ASN A 254 12.01 -0.92 7.59
CA ASN A 254 13.38 -1.14 7.18
C ASN A 254 13.86 -2.51 7.65
N ASN A 255 14.10 -3.42 6.71
CA ASN A 255 14.87 -4.64 6.96
C ASN A 255 16.34 -4.25 6.90
N ASN A 256 16.99 -4.09 8.06
CA ASN A 256 18.43 -3.92 8.17
C ASN A 256 19.17 -5.20 7.78
#